data_bb42740d3b477243961da3facfb1190b
#
_entry.id   bb42740d3b477243961da3facfb1190b
#
_cell.length_a   1.000
_cell.length_b   1.000
_cell.length_c   1.000
_cell.angle_alpha   90.00
_cell.angle_beta   90.00
_cell.angle_gamma   90.00
#
_symmetry.space_group_name_H-M   'P 1'
#
loop_
_entity.id
_entity.type
_entity.pdbx_description
1 polymer ?
#
loop_
_entity_poly.entity_id
_entity_poly.type
_entity_poly.pdbx_seq_one_letter_code
_entity_poly.pdbx_strand_id
1 'polypeptide(L)'
;SSAASDVYKRQTNNKEYLRWMEEAALAHSDSLGWTMDRYLGIGKVFVASTHKIEYLRPTFEGDELTMLTWVETMDGAKSRRCFYLKRDNKVCMQGWTEWTFVDLQTGRAADISAEVKKNFPLVPPDDPDLKASGVRRSPSQA
;
A
#
# COMPACT_ATOMS: atom_id res chain seq x y z
N SER A 1 24.08 10.61 27.03
CA SER A 1 23.90 10.07 25.73
C SER A 1 24.53 10.94 24.67
N SER A 2 25.00 10.33 23.69
CA SER A 2 25.61 10.99 22.57
C SER A 2 24.57 11.45 21.54
N ALA A 3 24.99 12.29 20.60
CA ALA A 3 24.18 12.67 19.46
C ALA A 3 23.67 11.44 18.66
N ALA A 4 24.47 10.37 18.60
CA ALA A 4 24.08 9.12 17.93
C ALA A 4 22.88 8.48 18.62
N SER A 5 22.82 8.49 19.95
CA SER A 5 21.67 7.98 20.69
C SER A 5 20.40 8.80 20.46
N ASP A 6 20.54 10.13 20.38
CA ASP A 6 19.41 11.02 20.09
C ASP A 6 18.90 10.84 18.67
N VAL A 7 19.80 10.70 17.71
CA VAL A 7 19.43 10.40 16.32
C VAL A 7 18.67 9.08 16.23
N TYR A 8 19.14 8.04 16.92
CA TYR A 8 18.47 6.75 16.94
C TYR A 8 17.04 6.85 17.51
N LYS A 9 16.84 7.61 18.59
CA LYS A 9 15.52 7.80 19.19
C LYS A 9 14.54 8.53 18.31
N ARG A 10 15.03 9.37 17.37
CA ARG A 10 14.20 10.12 16.41
C ARG A 10 13.89 9.33 15.14
N GLN A 11 14.56 8.21 14.94
CA GLN A 11 14.32 7.38 13.77
C GLN A 11 12.94 6.73 13.86
N THR A 12 12.25 6.70 12.71
CA THR A 12 10.91 6.11 12.62
C THR A 12 10.92 4.63 12.96
N ASN A 13 9.99 4.22 13.82
CA ASN A 13 9.77 2.82 14.15
C ASN A 13 9.13 2.09 12.98
N ASN A 14 9.54 0.84 12.75
CA ASN A 14 9.02 0.03 11.64
C ASN A 14 7.50 -0.14 11.67
N LYS A 15 6.87 -0.10 12.84
CA LYS A 15 5.42 -0.17 12.98
C LYS A 15 4.70 1.00 12.31
N GLU A 16 5.34 2.17 12.25
CA GLU A 16 4.77 3.35 11.63
C GLU A 16 4.64 3.18 10.11
N TYR A 17 5.59 2.50 9.47
CA TYR A 17 5.53 2.26 8.03
C TYR A 17 4.30 1.43 7.66
N LEU A 18 4.01 0.37 8.42
CA LEU A 18 2.80 -0.43 8.20
C LEU A 18 1.54 0.38 8.42
N ARG A 19 1.51 1.21 9.46
CA ARG A 19 0.37 2.08 9.73
C ARG A 19 0.13 3.05 8.57
N TRP A 20 1.19 3.66 8.05
CA TRP A 20 1.08 4.58 6.91
C TRP A 20 0.62 3.88 5.65
N MET A 21 1.10 2.66 5.41
CA MET A 21 0.65 1.86 4.29
C MET A 21 -0.86 1.56 4.38
N GLU A 22 -1.33 1.16 5.55
CA GLU A 22 -2.75 0.89 5.79
C GLU A 22 -3.59 2.16 5.62
N GLU A 23 -3.16 3.27 6.19
CA GLU A 23 -3.86 4.55 6.05
C GLU A 23 -3.94 4.98 4.58
N ALA A 24 -2.85 4.85 3.83
CA ALA A 24 -2.83 5.20 2.41
C ALA A 24 -3.77 4.30 1.60
N ALA A 25 -3.79 3.01 1.89
CA ALA A 25 -4.69 2.06 1.23
C ALA A 25 -6.16 2.38 1.50
N LEU A 26 -6.51 2.67 2.75
CA LEU A 26 -7.86 3.04 3.15
C LEU A 26 -8.28 4.35 2.50
N ALA A 27 -7.43 5.35 2.52
CA ALA A 27 -7.73 6.65 1.92
C ALA A 27 -7.99 6.52 0.41
N HIS A 28 -7.18 5.74 -0.30
CA HIS A 28 -7.37 5.51 -1.72
C HIS A 28 -8.68 4.76 -2.00
N SER A 29 -8.94 3.69 -1.26
CA SER A 29 -10.18 2.91 -1.40
C SER A 29 -11.41 3.78 -1.11
N ASP A 30 -11.36 4.57 -0.05
CA ASP A 30 -12.45 5.51 0.30
C ASP A 30 -12.70 6.52 -0.82
N SER A 31 -11.63 7.05 -1.41
CA SER A 31 -11.73 8.02 -2.52
C SER A 31 -12.42 7.44 -3.76
N LEU A 32 -12.36 6.12 -3.92
CA LEU A 32 -13.00 5.39 -5.01
C LEU A 32 -14.41 4.90 -4.66
N GLY A 33 -14.90 5.26 -3.48
CA GLY A 33 -16.23 4.88 -3.00
C GLY A 33 -16.28 3.51 -2.33
N TRP A 34 -15.15 2.87 -2.12
CA TRP A 34 -15.07 1.58 -1.44
C TRP A 34 -14.61 1.75 0.00
N THR A 35 -15.57 2.13 0.84
CA THR A 35 -15.41 2.23 2.29
C THR A 35 -15.55 0.87 2.95
N MET A 36 -15.14 0.75 4.21
CA MET A 36 -15.36 -0.47 4.99
C MET A 36 -16.85 -0.81 5.07
N ASP A 37 -17.70 0.19 5.27
CA ASP A 37 -19.16 -0.03 5.32
C ASP A 37 -19.69 -0.63 4.03
N ARG A 38 -19.18 -0.18 2.89
CA ARG A 38 -19.59 -0.74 1.60
C ARG A 38 -19.16 -2.18 1.43
N TYR A 39 -17.92 -2.52 1.83
CA TYR A 39 -17.46 -3.91 1.82
C TYR A 39 -18.32 -4.78 2.74
N LEU A 40 -18.57 -4.31 3.95
CA LEU A 40 -19.43 -5.04 4.89
C LEU A 40 -20.85 -5.21 4.32
N GLY A 41 -21.34 -4.21 3.60
CA GLY A 41 -22.65 -4.25 2.94
C GLY A 41 -22.79 -5.35 1.89
N ILE A 42 -21.70 -5.67 1.17
CA ILE A 42 -21.68 -6.78 0.21
C ILE A 42 -21.26 -8.11 0.85
N GLY A 43 -20.87 -8.10 2.12
CA GLY A 43 -20.45 -9.29 2.85
C GLY A 43 -19.09 -9.83 2.45
N LYS A 44 -18.23 -9.01 1.86
CA LYS A 44 -16.90 -9.40 1.41
C LYS A 44 -15.91 -8.28 1.68
N VAL A 45 -14.70 -8.66 2.08
CA VAL A 45 -13.64 -7.69 2.41
C VAL A 45 -12.32 -8.19 1.86
N PHE A 46 -11.36 -7.27 1.71
CA PHE A 46 -9.98 -7.63 1.48
C PHE A 46 -9.27 -7.83 2.81
N VAL A 47 -8.52 -8.92 2.91
CA VAL A 47 -7.61 -9.17 4.04
C VAL A 47 -6.19 -9.28 3.52
N ALA A 48 -5.24 -8.68 4.24
CA ALA A 48 -3.84 -8.75 3.86
C ALA A 48 -3.33 -10.18 4.08
N SER A 49 -2.75 -10.78 3.05
CA SER A 49 -2.17 -12.12 3.12
C SER A 49 -0.65 -12.10 3.12
N THR A 50 -0.02 -11.10 2.50
CA THR A 50 1.44 -11.00 2.42
C THR A 50 1.85 -9.53 2.34
N HIS A 51 2.93 -9.19 3.05
CA HIS A 51 3.60 -7.90 2.89
C HIS A 51 5.06 -8.14 2.52
N LYS A 52 5.57 -7.35 1.58
CA LYS A 52 7.00 -7.21 1.36
C LYS A 52 7.34 -5.74 1.54
N ILE A 53 8.29 -5.45 2.41
CA ILE A 53 8.72 -4.08 2.70
C ILE A 53 10.24 -4.02 2.64
N GLU A 54 10.75 -3.04 1.90
CA GLU A 54 12.17 -2.74 1.82
C GLU A 54 12.43 -1.37 2.41
N TYR A 55 13.30 -1.29 3.39
CA TYR A 55 13.71 -0.05 4.04
C TYR A 55 15.01 0.41 3.38
N LEU A 56 14.95 1.48 2.62
CA LEU A 56 16.06 1.93 1.79
C LEU A 56 16.81 3.13 2.39
N ARG A 57 16.09 4.01 3.08
CA ARG A 57 16.64 5.15 3.79
C ARG A 57 15.87 5.38 5.07
N PRO A 58 16.52 5.70 6.20
CA PRO A 58 15.82 5.98 7.43
C PRO A 58 14.99 7.27 7.31
N THR A 59 13.88 7.31 8.02
CA THR A 59 13.07 8.52 8.18
C THR A 59 13.06 8.94 9.63
N PHE A 60 12.86 10.22 9.87
CA PHE A 60 12.98 10.81 11.19
C PHE A 60 11.78 11.69 11.48
N GLU A 61 11.53 11.92 12.77
CA GLU A 61 10.52 12.87 13.20
C GLU A 61 10.78 14.24 12.56
N GLY A 62 9.73 14.87 12.03
CA GLY A 62 9.82 16.15 11.36
C GLY A 62 10.06 16.08 9.86
N ASP A 63 10.34 14.89 9.31
CA ASP A 63 10.48 14.72 7.86
C ASP A 63 9.14 14.93 7.16
N GLU A 64 9.18 15.60 6.02
CA GLU A 64 8.05 15.66 5.09
C GLU A 64 8.12 14.46 4.14
N LEU A 65 7.16 13.56 4.29
CA LEU A 65 7.11 12.32 3.55
C LEU A 65 5.88 12.27 2.66
N THR A 66 6.03 11.68 1.48
CA THR A 66 4.93 11.41 0.56
C THR A 66 4.81 9.92 0.34
N MET A 67 3.65 9.36 0.66
CA MET A 67 3.33 7.96 0.38
C MET A 67 2.54 7.88 -0.92
N LEU A 68 3.11 7.21 -1.92
CA LEU A 68 2.41 6.84 -3.13
C LEU A 68 1.88 5.43 -2.97
N THR A 69 0.66 5.19 -3.41
CA THR A 69 0.07 3.85 -3.45
C THR A 69 -0.79 3.68 -4.70
N TRP A 70 -0.80 2.47 -5.22
CA TRP A 70 -1.60 2.11 -6.39
C TRP A 70 -1.89 0.61 -6.37
N VAL A 71 -2.94 0.21 -7.06
CA VAL A 71 -3.26 -1.19 -7.24
C VAL A 71 -2.64 -1.68 -8.55
N GLU A 72 -1.78 -2.66 -8.48
CA GLU A 72 -1.08 -3.21 -9.64
C GLU A 72 -1.91 -4.28 -10.33
N THR A 73 -2.54 -5.17 -9.55
CA THR A 73 -3.30 -6.30 -10.08
C THR A 73 -4.59 -6.55 -9.31
N MET A 74 -5.58 -7.08 -10.01
CA MET A 74 -6.76 -7.73 -9.44
C MET A 74 -7.05 -8.95 -10.31
N ASP A 75 -6.77 -10.14 -9.78
CA ASP A 75 -6.90 -11.39 -10.52
C ASP A 75 -7.45 -12.49 -9.60
N GLY A 76 -8.58 -13.08 -9.99
CA GLY A 76 -9.29 -14.04 -9.13
C GLY A 76 -9.67 -13.41 -7.81
N ALA A 77 -9.18 -13.97 -6.71
CA ALA A 77 -9.40 -13.47 -5.36
C ALA A 77 -8.28 -12.54 -4.88
N LYS A 78 -7.24 -12.32 -5.67
CA LYS A 78 -6.01 -11.65 -5.25
C LYS A 78 -5.87 -10.27 -5.84
N SER A 79 -5.33 -9.35 -5.04
CA SER A 79 -4.99 -8.00 -5.48
C SER A 79 -3.64 -7.62 -4.89
N ARG A 80 -2.76 -7.07 -5.72
CA ARG A 80 -1.48 -6.54 -5.25
C ARG A 80 -1.52 -5.02 -5.28
N ARG A 81 -1.22 -4.43 -4.13
CA ARG A 81 -1.11 -2.99 -3.96
C ARG A 81 0.33 -2.64 -3.66
N CYS A 82 0.87 -1.67 -4.38
CA CYS A 82 2.22 -1.18 -4.20
C CYS A 82 2.26 0.10 -3.38
N PHE A 83 3.39 0.31 -2.71
CA PHE A 83 3.65 1.47 -1.86
C PHE A 83 5.06 2.01 -2.11
N TYR A 84 5.19 3.32 -2.11
CA TYR A 84 6.44 3.99 -2.36
C TYR A 84 6.51 5.26 -1.52
N LEU A 85 7.38 5.26 -0.52
CA LEU A 85 7.52 6.39 0.41
C LEU A 85 8.71 7.23 0.01
N LYS A 86 8.48 8.51 -0.26
CA LYS A 86 9.51 9.45 -0.71
C LYS A 86 9.73 10.58 0.28
N ARG A 87 10.97 11.03 0.34
CA ARG A 87 11.40 12.31 0.90
C ARG A 87 12.28 12.99 -0.14
N ASP A 88 11.89 14.20 -0.59
CA ASP A 88 12.67 14.98 -1.58
C ASP A 88 13.05 14.17 -2.82
N ASN A 89 12.10 13.47 -3.42
CA ASN A 89 12.30 12.61 -4.60
C ASN A 89 13.21 11.39 -4.37
N LYS A 90 13.59 11.11 -3.13
CA LYS A 90 14.36 9.90 -2.80
C LYS A 90 13.44 8.90 -2.11
N VAL A 91 13.50 7.65 -2.56
CA VAL A 91 12.73 6.59 -1.95
C VAL A 91 13.33 6.20 -0.60
N CYS A 92 12.50 6.20 0.42
CA CYS A 92 12.87 5.78 1.76
C CYS A 92 12.40 4.37 2.07
N MET A 93 11.22 4.01 1.56
CA MET A 93 10.65 2.68 1.73
C MET A 93 9.87 2.33 0.47
N GLN A 94 9.90 1.09 0.08
CA GLN A 94 9.04 0.56 -0.97
C GLN A 94 8.55 -0.82 -0.59
N GLY A 95 7.43 -1.22 -1.15
CA GLY A 95 6.89 -2.53 -0.86
C GLY A 95 5.56 -2.77 -1.54
N TRP A 96 5.00 -3.91 -1.24
CA TRP A 96 3.69 -4.27 -1.73
C TRP A 96 2.96 -5.14 -0.70
N THR A 97 1.64 -5.12 -0.79
CA THR A 97 0.77 -5.99 -0.02
C THR A 97 -0.06 -6.81 -1.00
N GLU A 98 -0.11 -8.10 -0.79
CA GLU A 98 -1.08 -8.95 -1.46
C GLU A 98 -2.29 -9.11 -0.57
N TRP A 99 -3.45 -8.76 -1.12
CA TRP A 99 -4.76 -8.84 -0.48
C TRP A 99 -5.54 -10.01 -1.05
N THR A 100 -6.30 -10.67 -0.20
CA THR A 100 -7.23 -11.72 -0.61
C THR A 100 -8.64 -11.24 -0.34
N PHE A 101 -9.49 -11.32 -1.35
CA PHE A 101 -10.92 -11.04 -1.20
C PHE A 101 -11.58 -12.24 -0.53
N VAL A 102 -12.30 -12.00 0.55
CA VAL A 102 -12.85 -13.05 1.42
C VAL A 102 -14.34 -12.82 1.62
N ASP A 103 -15.12 -13.89 1.47
CA ASP A 103 -16.53 -13.90 1.83
C ASP A 103 -16.64 -14.05 3.34
N LEU A 104 -17.26 -13.07 3.99
CA LEU A 104 -17.39 -13.04 5.45
C LEU A 104 -18.27 -14.15 5.99
N GLN A 105 -19.24 -14.63 5.21
CA GLN A 105 -20.14 -15.69 5.62
C GLN A 105 -19.45 -17.05 5.65
N THR A 106 -18.62 -17.33 4.64
CA THR A 106 -17.94 -18.62 4.51
C THR A 106 -16.53 -18.61 5.08
N GLY A 107 -15.92 -17.44 5.22
CA GLY A 107 -14.52 -17.29 5.58
C GLY A 107 -13.54 -17.70 4.48
N ARG A 108 -14.02 -17.92 3.26
CA ARG A 108 -13.22 -18.41 2.14
C ARG A 108 -12.90 -17.31 1.15
N ALA A 109 -11.83 -17.50 0.41
CA ALA A 109 -11.49 -16.64 -0.71
C ALA A 109 -12.64 -16.65 -1.74
N ALA A 110 -12.93 -15.48 -2.29
CA ALA A 110 -13.93 -15.30 -3.33
C ALA A 110 -13.36 -14.45 -4.44
N ASP A 111 -13.82 -14.65 -5.65
CA ASP A 111 -13.39 -13.81 -6.77
C ASP A 111 -13.80 -12.37 -6.53
N ILE A 112 -12.88 -11.45 -6.83
CA ILE A 112 -13.14 -10.03 -6.71
C ILE A 112 -14.27 -9.68 -7.67
N SER A 113 -15.33 -9.07 -7.15
CA SER A 113 -16.51 -8.75 -7.93
C SER A 113 -16.20 -7.76 -9.05
N ALA A 114 -16.95 -7.84 -10.15
CA ALA A 114 -16.81 -6.93 -11.27
C ALA A 114 -17.00 -5.46 -10.85
N GLU A 115 -17.86 -5.23 -9.88
CA GLU A 115 -18.14 -3.89 -9.35
C GLU A 115 -16.93 -3.28 -8.66
N VAL A 116 -16.21 -4.08 -7.86
CA VAL A 116 -14.95 -3.64 -7.24
C VAL A 116 -13.90 -3.37 -8.31
N LYS A 117 -13.68 -4.32 -9.23
CA LYS A 117 -12.71 -4.17 -10.31
C LYS A 117 -12.94 -2.93 -11.15
N LYS A 118 -14.20 -2.60 -11.41
CA LYS A 118 -14.59 -1.44 -12.21
C LYS A 118 -14.12 -0.12 -11.59
N ASN A 119 -14.09 -0.03 -10.29
CA ASN A 119 -13.78 1.22 -9.59
C ASN A 119 -12.30 1.41 -9.29
N PHE A 120 -11.48 0.36 -9.38
CA PHE A 120 -10.05 0.47 -9.10
C PHE A 120 -9.23 0.53 -10.39
N PRO A 121 -8.64 1.69 -10.72
CA PRO A 121 -7.69 1.75 -11.82
C PRO A 121 -6.48 0.86 -11.51
N LEU A 122 -6.07 0.05 -12.48
CA LEU A 122 -4.88 -0.78 -12.34
C LEU A 122 -3.69 -0.07 -12.95
N VAL A 123 -2.56 -0.11 -12.25
CA VAL A 123 -1.30 0.51 -12.68
C VAL A 123 -0.27 -0.61 -12.82
N PRO A 124 -0.11 -1.19 -14.03
CA PRO A 124 0.87 -2.24 -14.24
C PRO A 124 2.31 -1.72 -14.13
N PRO A 125 3.30 -2.62 -13.97
CA PRO A 125 4.70 -2.20 -13.77
C PRO A 125 5.29 -1.31 -14.84
N ASP A 126 4.79 -1.40 -16.08
CA ASP A 126 5.27 -0.61 -17.23
C ASP A 126 4.45 0.66 -17.47
N ASP A 127 3.52 1.00 -16.58
CA ASP A 127 2.69 2.19 -16.75
C ASP A 127 3.55 3.45 -16.71
N PRO A 128 3.46 4.32 -17.75
CA PRO A 128 4.26 5.54 -17.80
C PRO A 128 4.00 6.51 -16.64
N ASP A 129 2.84 6.46 -16.00
CA ASP A 129 2.52 7.31 -14.85
C ASP A 129 3.42 7.03 -13.65
N LEU A 130 3.94 5.80 -13.51
CA LEU A 130 4.89 5.47 -12.45
C LEU A 130 6.16 6.31 -12.57
N LYS A 131 6.74 6.37 -13.76
CA LYS A 131 7.95 7.18 -14.01
C LYS A 131 7.67 8.66 -13.83
N ALA A 132 6.53 9.12 -14.29
CA ALA A 132 6.11 10.51 -14.13
C ALA A 132 5.96 10.88 -12.65
N SER A 133 5.60 9.94 -11.79
CA SER A 133 5.49 10.12 -10.35
C SER A 133 6.82 9.93 -9.60
N GLY A 134 7.91 9.64 -10.31
CA GLY A 134 9.24 9.44 -9.72
C GLY A 134 9.53 8.01 -9.29
N VAL A 135 8.70 7.06 -9.66
CA VAL A 135 8.93 5.63 -9.39
C VAL A 135 9.71 5.02 -10.54
N ARG A 136 10.95 4.66 -10.30
CA ARG A 136 11.83 4.09 -11.34
C ARG A 136 11.41 2.69 -11.76
N ARG A 137 11.00 1.89 -10.78
CA ARG A 137 10.62 0.50 -10.97
C ARG A 137 9.54 0.16 -9.97
N SER A 138 8.54 -0.62 -10.38
CA SER A 138 7.53 -1.10 -9.45
C SER A 138 8.17 -1.90 -8.31
N PRO A 139 7.74 -1.71 -7.06
CA PRO A 139 8.21 -2.51 -5.92
C PRO A 139 8.02 -4.01 -6.10
N SER A 140 7.07 -4.43 -6.92
CA SER A 140 6.85 -5.85 -7.22
C SER A 140 7.97 -6.47 -8.05
N GLN A 141 8.81 -5.64 -8.67
CA GLN A 141 9.93 -6.07 -9.53
C GLN A 141 11.29 -5.76 -8.90
N ALA A 142 11.28 -5.21 -7.71
CA ALA A 142 12.52 -4.88 -7.01
C ALA A 142 13.16 -6.10 -6.35
#